data_3dccb8e9244063eed8b4d11a9cde875a
#
_entry.id   3dccb8e9244063eed8b4d11a9cde875a
#
_cell.length_a   1.000
_cell.length_b   1.000
_cell.length_c   1.000
_cell.angle_alpha   90.00
_cell.angle_beta   90.00
_cell.angle_gamma   90.00
#
_symmetry.space_group_name_H-M   'P 1'
#
loop_
_entity.id
_entity.type
_entity.pdbx_description
1 polymer ?
#
loop_
_entity_poly.entity_id
_entity_poly.type
_entity_poly.pdbx_seq_one_letter_code
_entity_poly.pdbx_strand_id
1 'polypeptide(L)'
;MLVHYTGYPCDMDAIMDIARRHNVKVIEDASHCHGALYKGRMTGTIGDIGAMSMMGGKSFAIGEAGMVVTNDRALYERCISYGFYERTGGATRFNAPDAQVTMEELKPYIGVPLGGFKHRINQTCSAMGRVQLKYYPQRMKEIQDAMNRFWDLLEGVPGIRAHRPPKDSGSTMGGWYAARGLYRAEELGGLPGSRFCEAVRAEGYTACWPGANGALHLHPVFHTADIFRMGKPTMISFGQRDVRQGRGALPVSERIGEIACCVPWFKHDRPEVIKQFAQAFRKAAEHA
;
A
#
# COMPACT_ATOMS: atom_id res chain seq x y z
N MET A 1 -10.98 1.56 -6.90
CA MET A 1 -9.65 1.79 -6.28
C MET A 1 -9.11 0.46 -5.80
N LEU A 2 -7.83 0.18 -6.02
CA LEU A 2 -7.11 -0.99 -5.52
C LEU A 2 -5.91 -0.54 -4.67
N VAL A 3 -5.35 -1.46 -3.88
CA VAL A 3 -4.15 -1.22 -3.06
C VAL A 3 -3.14 -2.32 -3.34
N HIS A 4 -1.91 -1.94 -3.71
CA HIS A 4 -0.77 -2.87 -3.78
C HIS A 4 -0.27 -3.16 -2.37
N TYR A 5 -1.05 -3.94 -1.63
CA TYR A 5 -0.87 -4.11 -0.20
C TYR A 5 0.44 -4.83 0.13
N THR A 6 1.14 -4.35 1.15
CA THR A 6 2.47 -4.84 1.60
C THR A 6 3.57 -4.80 0.53
N GLY A 7 3.34 -4.12 -0.60
CA GLY A 7 4.25 -4.07 -1.74
C GLY A 7 3.95 -5.08 -2.84
N TYR A 8 3.05 -6.04 -2.60
CA TYR A 8 2.69 -7.04 -3.61
C TYR A 8 1.79 -6.42 -4.69
N PRO A 9 2.20 -6.45 -5.96
CA PRO A 9 1.39 -5.90 -7.04
C PRO A 9 0.08 -6.68 -7.22
N CYS A 10 -1.04 -5.97 -7.33
CA CYS A 10 -2.29 -6.57 -7.75
C CYS A 10 -2.19 -7.14 -9.17
N ASP A 11 -3.06 -8.08 -9.53
CA ASP A 11 -3.18 -8.56 -10.92
C ASP A 11 -3.81 -7.47 -11.81
N MET A 12 -2.92 -6.57 -12.27
CA MET A 12 -3.33 -5.39 -13.02
C MET A 12 -3.92 -5.72 -14.39
N ASP A 13 -3.52 -6.82 -15.01
CA ASP A 13 -4.06 -7.20 -16.32
C ASP A 13 -5.54 -7.55 -16.19
N ALA A 14 -5.91 -8.39 -15.22
CA ALA A 14 -7.30 -8.76 -14.95
C ALA A 14 -8.14 -7.54 -14.52
N ILE A 15 -7.59 -6.69 -13.62
CA ILE A 15 -8.29 -5.49 -13.14
C ILE A 15 -8.53 -4.49 -14.27
N MET A 16 -7.51 -4.22 -15.10
CA MET A 16 -7.65 -3.27 -16.22
C MET A 16 -8.58 -3.79 -17.31
N ASP A 17 -8.64 -5.11 -17.51
CA ASP A 17 -9.61 -5.72 -18.40
C ASP A 17 -11.05 -5.49 -17.92
N ILE A 18 -11.34 -5.76 -16.65
CA ILE A 18 -12.64 -5.49 -16.03
C ILE A 18 -12.98 -4.00 -16.15
N ALA A 19 -12.04 -3.12 -15.83
CA ALA A 19 -12.25 -1.67 -15.86
C ALA A 19 -12.63 -1.19 -17.27
N ARG A 20 -11.95 -1.66 -18.30
CA ARG A 20 -12.27 -1.35 -19.70
C ARG A 20 -13.67 -1.82 -20.10
N ARG A 21 -14.03 -3.08 -19.74
CA ARG A 21 -15.36 -3.64 -20.06
C ARG A 21 -16.50 -2.87 -19.42
N HIS A 22 -16.27 -2.31 -18.24
CA HIS A 22 -17.29 -1.56 -17.49
C HIS A 22 -17.13 -0.04 -17.59
N ASN A 23 -16.20 0.45 -18.41
CA ASN A 23 -15.89 1.88 -18.57
C ASN A 23 -15.70 2.61 -17.24
N VAL A 24 -14.91 2.03 -16.32
CA VAL A 24 -14.59 2.62 -15.03
C VAL A 24 -13.12 2.99 -14.95
N LYS A 25 -12.81 4.07 -14.24
CA LYS A 25 -11.44 4.51 -13.99
C LYS A 25 -10.82 3.72 -12.85
N VAL A 26 -9.50 3.46 -12.94
CA VAL A 26 -8.72 2.71 -11.96
C VAL A 26 -7.79 3.65 -11.21
N ILE A 27 -7.93 3.67 -9.87
CA ILE A 27 -7.01 4.35 -8.96
C ILE A 27 -6.14 3.27 -8.30
N GLU A 28 -4.81 3.41 -8.43
CA GLU A 28 -3.82 2.58 -7.74
C GLU A 28 -3.36 3.28 -6.46
N ASP A 29 -3.55 2.65 -5.29
CA ASP A 29 -2.83 3.04 -4.08
C ASP A 29 -1.50 2.30 -4.03
N ALA A 30 -0.44 3.04 -4.36
CA ALA A 30 0.94 2.56 -4.41
C ALA A 30 1.73 2.87 -3.12
N SER A 31 1.05 3.21 -2.03
CA SER A 31 1.68 3.63 -0.76
C SER A 31 2.59 2.59 -0.12
N HIS A 32 2.48 1.32 -0.45
CA HIS A 32 3.31 0.23 0.07
C HIS A 32 4.32 -0.32 -0.94
N CYS A 33 4.26 0.11 -2.20
CA CYS A 33 4.96 -0.53 -3.31
C CYS A 33 5.86 0.42 -4.10
N HIS A 34 6.49 1.40 -3.44
CA HIS A 34 7.39 2.33 -4.11
C HIS A 34 8.45 1.58 -4.93
N GLY A 35 8.44 1.80 -6.25
CA GLY A 35 9.35 1.15 -7.19
C GLY A 35 9.07 -0.33 -7.48
N ALA A 36 7.93 -0.86 -7.04
CA ALA A 36 7.51 -2.21 -7.41
C ALA A 36 7.13 -2.29 -8.89
N LEU A 37 7.32 -3.46 -9.46
CA LEU A 37 6.98 -3.74 -10.85
C LEU A 37 5.88 -4.81 -10.92
N TYR A 38 4.93 -4.62 -11.81
CA TYR A 38 4.02 -5.64 -12.28
C TYR A 38 4.36 -6.00 -13.73
N LYS A 39 4.92 -7.19 -13.94
CA LYS A 39 5.35 -7.66 -15.27
C LYS A 39 6.19 -6.59 -16.01
N GLY A 40 7.17 -6.02 -15.32
CA GLY A 40 8.07 -4.98 -15.86
C GLY A 40 7.49 -3.57 -15.89
N ARG A 41 6.21 -3.35 -15.57
CA ARG A 41 5.58 -2.02 -15.51
C ARG A 41 5.54 -1.52 -14.07
N MET A 42 5.87 -0.25 -13.84
CA MET A 42 5.87 0.33 -12.49
C MET A 42 4.45 0.44 -11.93
N THR A 43 4.22 -0.08 -10.73
CA THR A 43 2.96 0.09 -10.02
C THR A 43 2.69 1.56 -9.71
N GLY A 44 1.41 1.95 -9.70
CA GLY A 44 0.99 3.35 -9.60
C GLY A 44 0.99 4.11 -10.94
N THR A 45 1.41 3.44 -12.05
CA THR A 45 1.39 4.04 -13.40
C THR A 45 0.65 3.19 -14.43
N ILE A 46 -0.05 2.15 -14.00
CA ILE A 46 -0.74 1.19 -14.87
C ILE A 46 -2.21 1.55 -15.03
N GLY A 47 -2.85 1.98 -13.94
CA GLY A 47 -4.20 2.52 -13.94
C GLY A 47 -4.28 3.95 -14.50
N ASP A 48 -5.43 4.59 -14.32
CA ASP A 48 -5.65 5.96 -14.80
C ASP A 48 -4.97 7.00 -13.89
N ILE A 49 -4.84 6.69 -12.61
CA ILE A 49 -4.25 7.56 -11.59
C ILE A 49 -3.60 6.72 -10.50
N GLY A 50 -2.40 7.10 -10.09
CA GLY A 50 -1.69 6.52 -8.97
C GLY A 50 -1.58 7.51 -7.81
N ALA A 51 -1.72 7.01 -6.58
CA ALA A 51 -1.49 7.78 -5.37
C ALA A 51 -0.54 7.04 -4.44
N MET A 52 0.33 7.76 -3.76
CA MET A 52 1.30 7.16 -2.86
C MET A 52 1.59 8.03 -1.65
N SER A 53 1.67 7.40 -0.49
CA SER A 53 2.14 8.02 0.75
C SER A 53 3.66 8.04 0.78
N MET A 54 4.24 9.16 1.17
CA MET A 54 5.68 9.32 1.42
C MET A 54 5.94 9.64 2.90
N MET A 55 5.04 9.18 3.79
CA MET A 55 5.14 9.34 5.24
C MET A 55 6.44 8.73 5.79
N GLY A 56 6.93 9.20 6.94
CA GLY A 56 8.23 8.85 7.53
C GLY A 56 8.52 7.37 7.73
N GLY A 57 7.48 6.51 7.82
CA GLY A 57 7.63 5.05 7.93
C GLY A 57 7.76 4.32 6.60
N LYS A 58 7.48 4.95 5.46
CA LYS A 58 7.49 4.31 4.14
C LYS A 58 8.91 3.99 3.65
N SER A 59 9.01 3.13 2.65
CA SER A 59 10.30 2.80 2.03
C SER A 59 10.93 4.00 1.31
N PHE A 60 10.10 4.83 0.68
CA PHE A 60 10.46 6.16 0.20
C PHE A 60 9.80 7.19 1.11
N ALA A 61 10.55 7.69 2.09
CA ALA A 61 10.04 8.53 3.18
C ALA A 61 10.63 9.94 3.12
N ILE A 62 9.78 10.96 3.27
CA ILE A 62 10.19 12.38 3.27
C ILE A 62 9.52 13.19 4.40
N GLY A 63 9.01 12.53 5.43
CA GLY A 63 8.25 13.16 6.52
C GLY A 63 6.75 12.90 6.34
N GLU A 64 5.95 13.94 6.29
CA GLU A 64 4.50 13.85 6.03
C GLU A 64 4.19 14.43 4.65
N ALA A 65 4.05 13.54 3.68
CA ALA A 65 3.76 13.90 2.30
C ALA A 65 3.09 12.76 1.53
N GLY A 66 2.57 13.10 0.37
CA GLY A 66 2.04 12.17 -0.63
C GLY A 66 2.22 12.72 -2.03
N MET A 67 2.03 11.85 -3.01
CA MET A 67 2.08 12.19 -4.42
C MET A 67 0.92 11.55 -5.16
N VAL A 68 0.36 12.26 -6.10
CA VAL A 68 -0.59 11.76 -7.09
C VAL A 68 0.06 11.89 -8.46
N VAL A 69 -0.05 10.85 -9.28
CA VAL A 69 0.50 10.80 -10.64
C VAL A 69 -0.56 10.33 -11.63
N THR A 70 -0.61 10.95 -12.80
CA THR A 70 -1.46 10.54 -13.91
C THR A 70 -0.91 11.06 -15.23
N ASN A 71 -1.18 10.34 -16.32
CA ASN A 71 -0.92 10.80 -17.68
C ASN A 71 -2.18 11.42 -18.33
N ASP A 72 -3.33 11.38 -17.65
CA ASP A 72 -4.59 11.97 -18.11
C ASP A 72 -4.65 13.43 -17.66
N ARG A 73 -4.61 14.35 -18.63
CA ARG A 73 -4.66 15.80 -18.37
C ARG A 73 -5.93 16.21 -17.64
N ALA A 74 -7.08 15.64 -17.96
CA ALA A 74 -8.34 15.98 -17.32
C ALA A 74 -8.37 15.53 -15.85
N LEU A 75 -7.85 14.34 -15.54
CA LEU A 75 -7.68 13.88 -14.15
C LEU A 75 -6.69 14.78 -13.38
N TYR A 76 -5.59 15.17 -13.99
CA TYR A 76 -4.64 16.10 -13.39
C TYR A 76 -5.31 17.43 -13.02
N GLU A 77 -6.03 18.05 -13.94
CA GLU A 77 -6.71 19.33 -13.70
C GLU A 77 -7.76 19.24 -12.60
N ARG A 78 -8.50 18.13 -12.52
CA ARG A 78 -9.43 17.86 -11.42
C ARG A 78 -8.71 17.73 -10.08
N CYS A 79 -7.56 17.04 -10.03
CA CYS A 79 -6.77 16.91 -8.81
C CYS A 79 -6.25 18.27 -8.31
N ILE A 80 -5.68 19.09 -9.19
CA ILE A 80 -5.18 20.42 -8.78
C ILE A 80 -6.31 21.36 -8.39
N SER A 81 -7.45 21.32 -9.06
CA SER A 81 -8.62 22.14 -8.72
C SER A 81 -9.23 21.71 -7.38
N TYR A 82 -9.11 20.44 -7.00
CA TYR A 82 -9.63 19.93 -5.72
C TYR A 82 -8.92 20.54 -4.50
N GLY A 83 -7.57 20.66 -4.55
CA GLY A 83 -6.83 21.09 -3.37
C GLY A 83 -5.55 21.89 -3.62
N PHE A 84 -5.24 22.25 -4.88
CA PHE A 84 -4.03 23.02 -5.22
C PHE A 84 -4.35 24.40 -5.82
N TYR A 85 -5.41 25.01 -5.38
CA TYR A 85 -6.11 26.15 -5.98
C TYR A 85 -5.27 27.40 -6.23
N GLU A 86 -4.30 27.73 -5.37
CA GLU A 86 -3.49 28.95 -5.48
C GLU A 86 -2.59 29.00 -6.71
N ARG A 87 -2.42 27.87 -7.40
CA ARG A 87 -1.52 27.74 -8.55
C ARG A 87 -2.24 27.34 -9.84
N THR A 88 -3.57 27.31 -9.82
CA THR A 88 -4.39 26.91 -10.96
C THR A 88 -4.70 28.04 -11.94
N GLY A 89 -4.38 29.29 -11.62
CA GLY A 89 -4.61 30.43 -12.49
C GLY A 89 -3.31 31.20 -12.75
N GLY A 90 -3.11 31.64 -13.99
CA GLY A 90 -1.89 32.27 -14.49
C GLY A 90 -1.48 33.60 -13.85
N ALA A 91 -2.12 34.04 -12.75
CA ALA A 91 -1.89 35.32 -12.09
C ALA A 91 -1.06 35.22 -10.81
N THR A 92 -0.53 34.07 -10.45
CA THR A 92 0.22 33.92 -9.19
C THR A 92 1.72 34.10 -9.41
N ARG A 93 2.40 34.68 -8.39
CA ARG A 93 3.87 34.84 -8.32
C ARG A 93 4.66 33.53 -8.52
N PHE A 94 3.99 32.41 -8.55
CA PHE A 94 4.55 31.07 -8.63
C PHE A 94 4.14 30.40 -9.95
N ASN A 95 4.31 31.10 -11.06
CA ASN A 95 4.03 30.53 -12.39
C ASN A 95 4.56 29.11 -12.51
N ALA A 96 3.65 28.15 -12.30
CA ALA A 96 3.83 26.79 -12.77
C ALA A 96 3.01 26.70 -14.06
N PRO A 97 3.62 26.89 -15.23
CA PRO A 97 2.90 26.92 -16.51
C PRO A 97 2.10 25.62 -16.73
N ASP A 98 2.57 24.53 -16.14
CA ASP A 98 1.95 23.23 -16.24
C ASP A 98 0.74 23.03 -15.31
N ALA A 99 0.53 23.93 -14.34
CA ALA A 99 -0.61 23.87 -13.40
C ALA A 99 -1.82 24.69 -13.87
N GLN A 100 -1.90 25.01 -15.15
CA GLN A 100 -3.05 25.73 -15.70
C GLN A 100 -4.25 24.81 -15.85
N VAL A 101 -5.42 25.31 -15.43
CA VAL A 101 -6.71 24.66 -15.69
C VAL A 101 -7.20 25.11 -17.07
N THR A 102 -7.35 24.16 -17.99
CA THR A 102 -7.82 24.40 -19.35
C THR A 102 -9.25 23.89 -19.57
N MET A 103 -9.75 22.99 -18.71
CA MET A 103 -11.11 22.47 -18.77
C MET A 103 -12.15 23.58 -18.52
N GLU A 104 -13.04 23.80 -19.47
CA GLU A 104 -14.02 24.90 -19.39
C GLU A 104 -14.89 24.83 -18.13
N GLU A 105 -15.31 23.60 -17.74
CA GLU A 105 -16.12 23.41 -16.54
C GLU A 105 -15.38 23.72 -15.23
N LEU A 106 -14.06 23.77 -15.22
CA LEU A 106 -13.26 24.08 -14.03
C LEU A 106 -12.82 25.56 -13.96
N LYS A 107 -12.81 26.26 -15.09
CA LYS A 107 -12.38 27.67 -15.16
C LYS A 107 -13.13 28.62 -14.19
N PRO A 108 -14.45 28.48 -14.00
CA PRO A 108 -15.17 29.36 -13.06
C PRO A 108 -14.73 29.23 -11.62
N TYR A 109 -14.04 28.14 -11.25
CA TYR A 109 -13.62 27.82 -9.88
C TYR A 109 -12.13 28.06 -9.65
N ILE A 110 -11.40 28.65 -10.59
CA ILE A 110 -9.99 29.01 -10.43
C ILE A 110 -9.84 29.92 -9.20
N GLY A 111 -8.90 29.56 -8.30
CA GLY A 111 -8.65 30.29 -7.07
C GLY A 111 -9.44 29.81 -5.85
N VAL A 112 -10.38 28.85 -6.04
CA VAL A 112 -11.14 28.24 -4.95
C VAL A 112 -10.93 26.72 -4.96
N PRO A 113 -10.52 26.07 -3.84
CA PRO A 113 -10.36 24.63 -3.81
C PRO A 113 -11.71 23.93 -3.74
N LEU A 114 -12.07 23.14 -4.75
CA LEU A 114 -13.35 22.43 -4.81
C LEU A 114 -13.55 21.43 -3.65
N GLY A 115 -12.45 20.85 -3.14
CA GLY A 115 -12.47 19.97 -1.97
C GLY A 115 -12.42 20.68 -0.62
N GLY A 116 -12.30 22.01 -0.59
CA GLY A 116 -12.18 22.78 0.66
C GLY A 116 -10.85 22.64 1.40
N PHE A 117 -9.85 21.96 0.82
CA PHE A 117 -8.55 21.67 1.43
C PHE A 117 -7.40 22.33 0.68
N LYS A 118 -6.26 22.48 1.37
CA LYS A 118 -4.99 22.93 0.78
C LYS A 118 -3.96 21.80 0.82
N HIS A 119 -3.88 21.04 -0.26
CA HIS A 119 -2.90 19.95 -0.40
C HIS A 119 -1.58 20.49 -0.95
N ARG A 120 -0.78 21.12 -0.11
CA ARG A 120 0.55 21.61 -0.47
C ARG A 120 1.62 20.86 0.30
N ILE A 121 2.59 20.30 -0.44
CA ILE A 121 3.76 19.69 0.19
C ILE A 121 4.61 20.76 0.90
N ASN A 122 5.13 20.40 2.06
CA ASN A 122 6.11 21.22 2.76
C ASN A 122 7.42 21.29 1.94
N GLN A 123 8.01 22.48 1.84
CA GLN A 123 9.23 22.70 1.06
C GLN A 123 10.42 21.89 1.57
N THR A 124 10.56 21.73 2.89
CA THR A 124 11.61 20.89 3.50
C THR A 124 11.43 19.42 3.08
N CYS A 125 10.18 18.91 3.15
CA CYS A 125 9.88 17.55 2.68
C CYS A 125 10.19 17.39 1.19
N SER A 126 9.86 18.41 0.38
CA SER A 126 10.17 18.39 -1.06
C SER A 126 11.68 18.36 -1.32
N ALA A 127 12.47 19.14 -0.59
CA ALA A 127 13.93 19.13 -0.69
C ALA A 127 14.51 17.77 -0.28
N MET A 128 14.04 17.18 0.83
CA MET A 128 14.40 15.82 1.23
C MET A 128 14.03 14.81 0.15
N GLY A 129 12.85 14.93 -0.44
CA GLY A 129 12.36 14.04 -1.50
C GLY A 129 13.29 14.01 -2.70
N ARG A 130 13.77 15.17 -3.14
CA ARG A 130 14.74 15.26 -4.25
C ARG A 130 16.04 14.52 -3.95
N VAL A 131 16.54 14.61 -2.73
CA VAL A 131 17.74 13.88 -2.30
C VAL A 131 17.46 12.38 -2.20
N GLN A 132 16.38 12.00 -1.53
CA GLN A 132 15.98 10.60 -1.37
C GLN A 132 15.78 9.92 -2.73
N LEU A 133 15.12 10.58 -3.68
CA LEU A 133 14.86 10.04 -5.01
C LEU A 133 16.14 9.69 -5.76
N LYS A 134 17.20 10.49 -5.59
CA LYS A 134 18.52 10.25 -6.20
C LYS A 134 19.12 8.91 -5.77
N TYR A 135 18.91 8.51 -4.49
CA TYR A 135 19.50 7.31 -3.92
C TYR A 135 18.51 6.14 -3.80
N TYR A 136 17.23 6.40 -4.06
CA TYR A 136 16.18 5.40 -3.86
C TYR A 136 16.34 4.14 -4.73
N PRO A 137 16.74 4.20 -6.01
CA PRO A 137 16.92 3.00 -6.83
C PRO A 137 17.94 2.03 -6.21
N GLN A 138 19.06 2.54 -5.69
CA GLN A 138 20.07 1.71 -5.02
C GLN A 138 19.52 1.13 -3.71
N ARG A 139 18.88 1.96 -2.88
CA ARG A 139 18.25 1.52 -1.62
C ARG A 139 17.18 0.46 -1.86
N MET A 140 16.33 0.66 -2.85
CA MET A 140 15.29 -0.31 -3.21
C MET A 140 15.89 -1.65 -3.63
N LYS A 141 16.96 -1.63 -4.42
CA LYS A 141 17.68 -2.85 -4.79
C LYS A 141 18.22 -3.58 -3.56
N GLU A 142 18.87 -2.85 -2.64
CA GLU A 142 19.42 -3.42 -1.40
C GLU A 142 18.31 -4.04 -0.53
N ILE A 143 17.16 -3.36 -0.38
CA ILE A 143 15.99 -3.91 0.33
C ILE A 143 15.50 -5.18 -0.35
N GLN A 144 15.37 -5.20 -1.68
CA GLN A 144 14.92 -6.39 -2.41
C GLN A 144 15.88 -7.56 -2.28
N ASP A 145 17.20 -7.31 -2.37
CA ASP A 145 18.22 -8.34 -2.20
C ASP A 145 18.15 -8.95 -0.79
N ALA A 146 18.07 -8.10 0.25
CA ALA A 146 17.96 -8.52 1.64
C ALA A 146 16.69 -9.34 1.92
N MET A 147 15.54 -8.86 1.44
CA MET A 147 14.25 -9.53 1.65
C MET A 147 14.15 -10.83 0.86
N ASN A 148 14.69 -10.89 -0.36
CA ASN A 148 14.74 -12.12 -1.13
C ASN A 148 15.68 -13.14 -0.47
N ARG A 149 16.84 -12.73 0.04
CA ARG A 149 17.75 -13.59 0.81
C ARG A 149 17.04 -14.21 2.02
N PHE A 150 16.29 -13.42 2.78
CA PHE A 150 15.52 -13.93 3.92
C PHE A 150 14.54 -15.03 3.49
N TRP A 151 13.77 -14.80 2.42
CA TRP A 151 12.81 -15.76 1.93
C TRP A 151 13.45 -17.00 1.30
N ASP A 152 14.59 -16.85 0.63
CA ASP A 152 15.34 -17.98 0.07
C ASP A 152 15.89 -18.88 1.20
N LEU A 153 16.30 -18.31 2.34
CA LEU A 153 16.69 -19.08 3.51
C LEU A 153 15.54 -19.82 4.20
N LEU A 154 14.31 -19.41 3.96
CA LEU A 154 13.08 -20.07 4.48
C LEU A 154 12.42 -20.99 3.47
N GLU A 155 12.99 -21.17 2.30
CA GLU A 155 12.45 -22.10 1.30
C GLU A 155 12.40 -23.53 1.87
N GLY A 156 11.23 -24.18 1.72
CA GLY A 156 10.98 -25.53 2.26
C GLY A 156 10.68 -25.61 3.77
N VAL A 157 10.75 -24.52 4.51
CA VAL A 157 10.36 -24.51 5.94
C VAL A 157 8.84 -24.69 6.04
N PRO A 158 8.34 -25.67 6.83
CA PRO A 158 6.89 -25.85 6.98
C PRO A 158 6.25 -24.67 7.70
N GLY A 159 4.97 -24.43 7.47
CA GLY A 159 4.17 -23.41 8.16
C GLY A 159 4.37 -21.98 7.70
N ILE A 160 5.45 -21.65 6.97
CA ILE A 160 5.70 -20.28 6.50
C ILE A 160 5.98 -20.24 5.01
N ARG A 161 5.38 -19.31 4.29
CA ARG A 161 5.56 -19.08 2.86
C ARG A 161 5.85 -17.62 2.57
N ALA A 162 6.68 -17.40 1.58
CA ALA A 162 6.98 -16.07 1.08
C ALA A 162 5.72 -15.42 0.46
N HIS A 163 5.37 -14.23 0.91
CA HIS A 163 4.42 -13.36 0.22
C HIS A 163 5.20 -12.46 -0.74
N ARG A 164 5.60 -13.01 -1.87
CA ARG A 164 6.31 -12.30 -2.95
C ARG A 164 5.91 -12.85 -4.32
N PRO A 165 5.98 -12.04 -5.39
CA PRO A 165 5.78 -12.54 -6.76
C PRO A 165 6.80 -13.64 -7.11
N PRO A 166 6.45 -14.55 -8.03
CA PRO A 166 7.40 -15.52 -8.59
C PRO A 166 8.62 -14.81 -9.19
N LYS A 167 9.82 -15.39 -9.04
CA LYS A 167 11.08 -14.76 -9.47
C LYS A 167 11.15 -14.45 -10.97
N ASP A 168 10.48 -15.24 -11.79
CA ASP A 168 10.44 -15.16 -13.25
C ASP A 168 9.24 -14.39 -13.81
N SER A 169 8.37 -13.85 -12.93
CA SER A 169 7.15 -13.15 -13.34
C SER A 169 7.37 -11.74 -13.91
N GLY A 170 8.59 -11.20 -13.81
CA GLY A 170 8.88 -9.80 -14.09
C GLY A 170 8.25 -8.82 -13.09
N SER A 171 7.68 -9.33 -11.99
CA SER A 171 7.07 -8.53 -10.92
C SER A 171 7.98 -8.48 -9.68
N THR A 172 7.96 -7.37 -8.96
CA THR A 172 8.78 -7.14 -7.76
C THR A 172 7.99 -6.46 -6.67
N MET A 173 8.48 -6.53 -5.43
CA MET A 173 7.86 -5.90 -4.26
C MET A 173 8.30 -4.43 -4.03
N GLY A 174 9.24 -3.92 -4.82
CA GLY A 174 9.82 -2.60 -4.59
C GLY A 174 10.45 -2.47 -3.21
N GLY A 175 9.98 -1.50 -2.43
CA GLY A 175 10.52 -1.23 -1.09
C GLY A 175 10.03 -2.13 0.03
N TRP A 176 9.20 -3.15 -0.21
CA TRP A 176 8.75 -4.16 0.77
C TRP A 176 8.13 -3.59 2.06
N TYR A 177 7.42 -2.50 1.98
CA TYR A 177 6.83 -1.89 3.18
C TYR A 177 5.82 -2.82 3.87
N ALA A 178 5.92 -2.95 5.20
CA ALA A 178 5.05 -3.78 6.03
C ALA A 178 5.00 -5.25 5.59
N ALA A 179 6.17 -5.84 5.29
CA ALA A 179 6.32 -7.21 4.81
C ALA A 179 5.57 -8.24 5.67
N ARG A 180 4.97 -9.22 5.01
CA ARG A 180 4.23 -10.33 5.62
C ARG A 180 4.71 -11.66 5.08
N GLY A 181 4.61 -12.69 5.92
CA GLY A 181 4.66 -14.09 5.53
C GLY A 181 3.24 -14.67 5.47
N LEU A 182 3.04 -15.67 4.65
CA LEU A 182 1.80 -16.45 4.64
C LEU A 182 1.99 -17.65 5.57
N TYR A 183 1.07 -17.81 6.52
CA TYR A 183 1.10 -18.88 7.49
C TYR A 183 0.20 -20.04 7.07
N ARG A 184 0.67 -21.29 7.28
CA ARG A 184 0.02 -22.55 6.93
C ARG A 184 -0.05 -23.46 8.15
N ALA A 185 -1.11 -23.31 8.93
CA ALA A 185 -1.31 -24.10 10.16
C ALA A 185 -1.35 -25.61 9.87
N GLU A 186 -1.90 -26.00 8.72
CA GLU A 186 -2.03 -27.38 8.28
C GLU A 186 -0.69 -28.10 8.11
N GLU A 187 0.38 -27.37 7.88
CA GLU A 187 1.74 -27.95 7.75
C GLU A 187 2.43 -28.14 9.11
N LEU A 188 1.84 -27.60 10.17
CA LEU A 188 2.34 -27.66 11.56
C LEU A 188 1.28 -28.27 12.49
N GLY A 189 0.60 -29.35 12.05
CA GLY A 189 -0.36 -30.08 12.86
C GLY A 189 -1.57 -29.26 13.35
N GLY A 190 -1.87 -28.15 12.67
CA GLY A 190 -2.96 -27.24 13.07
C GLY A 190 -2.53 -26.20 14.12
N LEU A 191 -1.24 -26.01 14.38
CA LEU A 191 -0.75 -25.03 15.34
C LEU A 191 -1.30 -23.64 15.01
N PRO A 192 -1.95 -22.92 15.96
CA PRO A 192 -2.45 -21.58 15.74
C PRO A 192 -1.32 -20.59 15.40
N GLY A 193 -1.54 -19.67 14.43
CA GLY A 193 -0.53 -18.67 14.03
C GLY A 193 -0.04 -17.79 15.17
N SER A 194 -0.87 -17.57 16.21
CA SER A 194 -0.46 -16.87 17.42
C SER A 194 0.63 -17.60 18.19
N ARG A 195 0.53 -18.93 18.29
CA ARG A 195 1.52 -19.79 18.98
C ARG A 195 2.82 -19.87 18.19
N PHE A 196 2.72 -20.01 16.86
CA PHE A 196 3.90 -19.92 16.00
C PHE A 196 4.64 -18.58 16.16
N CYS A 197 3.91 -17.46 16.15
CA CYS A 197 4.51 -16.15 16.36
C CYS A 197 5.12 -15.98 17.76
N GLU A 198 4.53 -16.60 18.80
CA GLU A 198 5.13 -16.65 20.15
C GLU A 198 6.46 -17.38 20.14
N ALA A 199 6.55 -18.53 19.49
CA ALA A 199 7.79 -19.29 19.35
C ALA A 199 8.86 -18.48 18.61
N VAL A 200 8.52 -17.82 17.50
CA VAL A 200 9.45 -16.94 16.78
C VAL A 200 9.93 -15.77 17.66
N ARG A 201 9.06 -15.20 18.50
CA ARG A 201 9.45 -14.14 19.44
C ARG A 201 10.41 -14.65 20.50
N ALA A 202 10.21 -15.88 20.99
CA ALA A 202 11.09 -16.52 21.98
C ALA A 202 12.51 -16.75 21.40
N GLU A 203 12.62 -16.98 20.09
CA GLU A 203 13.89 -17.09 19.37
C GLU A 203 14.53 -15.73 19.02
N GLY A 204 13.95 -14.62 19.46
CA GLY A 204 14.57 -13.28 19.42
C GLY A 204 13.96 -12.28 18.43
N TYR A 205 13.07 -12.67 17.53
CA TYR A 205 12.36 -11.70 16.69
C TYR A 205 11.07 -11.22 17.37
N THR A 206 11.18 -10.22 18.23
CA THR A 206 10.08 -9.72 19.10
C THR A 206 8.90 -9.09 18.35
N ALA A 207 9.06 -8.71 17.09
CA ALA A 207 8.01 -8.07 16.29
C ALA A 207 7.21 -9.06 15.40
N CYS A 208 7.30 -10.37 15.68
CA CYS A 208 6.48 -11.36 15.00
C CYS A 208 5.07 -11.40 15.63
N TRP A 209 4.07 -10.96 14.88
CA TRP A 209 2.66 -10.97 15.28
C TRP A 209 1.81 -11.61 14.19
N PRO A 210 0.75 -12.35 14.57
CA PRO A 210 -0.14 -12.91 13.57
C PRO A 210 -0.97 -11.81 12.89
N GLY A 211 -1.35 -12.08 11.65
CA GLY A 211 -2.26 -11.25 10.89
C GLY A 211 -1.64 -10.07 10.16
N ALA A 212 -2.53 -9.25 9.70
CA ALA A 212 -2.30 -7.99 9.04
C ALA A 212 -3.38 -6.99 9.51
N ASN A 213 -3.77 -6.00 8.69
CA ASN A 213 -4.90 -5.15 9.02
C ASN A 213 -6.20 -5.98 9.06
N GLY A 214 -7.06 -5.71 10.03
CA GLY A 214 -8.36 -6.36 10.13
C GLY A 214 -9.26 -6.09 8.93
N ALA A 215 -10.26 -6.96 8.74
CA ALA A 215 -11.26 -6.82 7.67
C ALA A 215 -12.07 -5.54 7.84
N LEU A 216 -11.73 -4.52 7.08
CA LEU A 216 -12.24 -3.15 7.25
C LEU A 216 -13.77 -3.06 7.18
N HIS A 217 -14.40 -3.87 6.31
CA HIS A 217 -15.86 -3.90 6.15
C HIS A 217 -16.60 -4.34 7.43
N LEU A 218 -15.91 -5.02 8.36
CA LEU A 218 -16.48 -5.42 9.66
C LEU A 218 -16.26 -4.36 10.76
N HIS A 219 -15.54 -3.27 10.46
CA HIS A 219 -15.26 -2.26 11.47
C HIS A 219 -16.55 -1.51 11.87
N PRO A 220 -16.80 -1.28 13.18
CA PRO A 220 -18.03 -0.63 13.67
C PRO A 220 -18.35 0.72 13.00
N VAL A 221 -17.33 1.46 12.54
CA VAL A 221 -17.53 2.74 11.84
C VAL A 221 -18.43 2.62 10.62
N PHE A 222 -18.44 1.47 9.95
CA PHE A 222 -19.30 1.24 8.78
C PHE A 222 -20.69 0.71 9.13
N HIS A 223 -20.89 0.27 10.36
CA HIS A 223 -22.15 -0.35 10.78
C HIS A 223 -23.01 0.53 11.66
N THR A 224 -22.40 1.24 12.61
CA THR A 224 -23.13 1.91 13.70
C THR A 224 -22.81 3.40 13.84
N ALA A 225 -21.67 3.89 13.29
CA ALA A 225 -21.28 5.26 13.46
C ALA A 225 -22.20 6.24 12.72
N ASP A 226 -22.83 7.13 13.46
CA ASP A 226 -23.58 8.28 12.92
C ASP A 226 -22.72 9.54 13.00
N ILE A 227 -21.80 9.69 12.02
CA ILE A 227 -20.79 10.77 11.99
C ILE A 227 -21.45 12.15 11.81
N PHE A 228 -22.56 12.20 11.05
CA PHE A 228 -23.25 13.44 10.72
C PHE A 228 -24.50 13.71 11.57
N ARG A 229 -24.75 12.90 12.62
CA ARG A 229 -25.90 13.03 13.52
C ARG A 229 -27.25 13.01 12.80
N MET A 230 -27.39 12.11 11.84
CA MET A 230 -28.60 11.94 11.02
C MET A 230 -29.65 11.01 11.68
N GLY A 231 -29.38 10.51 12.89
CA GLY A 231 -30.23 9.56 13.60
C GLY A 231 -30.13 8.11 13.09
N LYS A 232 -29.19 7.84 12.18
CA LYS A 232 -28.90 6.51 11.63
C LYS A 232 -27.43 6.43 11.17
N PRO A 233 -26.87 5.21 11.03
CA PRO A 233 -25.49 5.05 10.59
C PRO A 233 -25.19 5.77 9.27
N THR A 234 -24.03 6.44 9.20
CA THR A 234 -23.62 7.26 8.04
C THR A 234 -23.63 6.48 6.72
N MET A 235 -23.25 5.18 6.76
CA MET A 235 -23.23 4.33 5.57
C MET A 235 -24.59 4.15 4.86
N ILE A 236 -25.67 4.39 5.58
CA ILE A 236 -27.04 4.30 5.05
C ILE A 236 -27.80 5.64 5.12
N SER A 237 -27.09 6.73 5.45
CA SER A 237 -27.73 8.04 5.67
C SER A 237 -28.08 8.75 4.36
N PHE A 238 -27.30 8.54 3.31
CA PHE A 238 -27.39 9.28 2.05
C PHE A 238 -27.96 8.49 0.86
N GLY A 239 -28.36 7.24 1.10
CA GLY A 239 -28.91 6.36 0.09
C GLY A 239 -30.09 5.55 0.57
N GLN A 240 -30.81 4.94 -0.36
CA GLN A 240 -31.93 4.05 -0.04
C GLN A 240 -31.49 2.60 0.15
N ARG A 241 -30.33 2.24 -0.40
CA ARG A 241 -29.77 0.89 -0.34
C ARG A 241 -28.85 0.75 0.89
N ASP A 242 -29.04 -0.32 1.66
CA ASP A 242 -28.07 -0.71 2.68
C ASP A 242 -26.82 -1.31 1.98
N VAL A 243 -25.70 -0.62 2.14
CA VAL A 243 -24.40 -1.01 1.54
C VAL A 243 -23.46 -1.64 2.55
N ARG A 244 -23.90 -1.82 3.79
CA ARG A 244 -23.10 -2.46 4.83
C ARG A 244 -22.91 -3.95 4.51
N GLN A 245 -21.70 -4.43 4.74
CA GLN A 245 -21.32 -5.82 4.48
C GLN A 245 -21.04 -6.52 5.81
N GLY A 246 -21.75 -7.60 6.08
CA GLY A 246 -21.53 -8.42 7.27
C GLY A 246 -20.43 -9.47 7.11
N ARG A 247 -20.23 -10.23 8.17
CA ARG A 247 -19.31 -11.38 8.16
C ARG A 247 -19.69 -12.39 7.07
N GLY A 248 -18.70 -12.92 6.38
CA GLY A 248 -18.86 -13.83 5.25
C GLY A 248 -18.92 -13.12 3.89
N ALA A 249 -19.09 -11.80 3.85
CA ALA A 249 -19.13 -11.06 2.59
C ALA A 249 -17.78 -11.00 1.88
N LEU A 250 -16.68 -10.95 2.65
CA LEU A 250 -15.30 -10.90 2.12
C LEU A 250 -14.41 -11.93 2.83
N PRO A 251 -14.61 -13.22 2.57
CA PRO A 251 -13.99 -14.30 3.36
C PRO A 251 -12.46 -14.31 3.33
N VAL A 252 -11.83 -13.89 2.24
CA VAL A 252 -10.37 -13.78 2.15
C VAL A 252 -9.84 -12.71 3.10
N SER A 253 -10.47 -11.52 3.10
CA SER A 253 -10.10 -10.41 4.00
C SER A 253 -10.34 -10.76 5.47
N GLU A 254 -11.39 -11.53 5.75
CA GLU A 254 -11.77 -11.93 7.11
C GLU A 254 -10.78 -12.93 7.71
N ARG A 255 -10.16 -13.77 6.87
CA ARG A 255 -9.18 -14.78 7.29
C ARG A 255 -7.75 -14.27 7.41
N ILE A 256 -7.46 -13.03 7.02
CA ILE A 256 -6.09 -12.54 6.97
C ILE A 256 -5.38 -12.62 8.33
N GLY A 257 -6.13 -12.53 9.43
CA GLY A 257 -5.63 -12.68 10.80
C GLY A 257 -5.04 -14.06 11.09
N GLU A 258 -5.51 -15.09 10.39
CA GLU A 258 -5.13 -16.50 10.58
C GLU A 258 -4.00 -16.93 9.66
N ILE A 259 -3.95 -16.35 8.46
CA ILE A 259 -3.09 -16.81 7.35
C ILE A 259 -1.89 -15.90 7.07
N ALA A 260 -1.66 -14.89 7.89
CA ALA A 260 -0.52 -13.98 7.73
C ALA A 260 0.21 -13.75 9.05
N CYS A 261 1.49 -13.44 8.97
CA CYS A 261 2.29 -13.01 10.12
C CYS A 261 3.30 -11.92 9.72
N CYS A 262 3.69 -11.11 10.69
CA CYS A 262 4.75 -10.12 10.51
C CYS A 262 6.08 -10.81 10.33
N VAL A 263 6.86 -10.31 9.36
CA VAL A 263 8.25 -10.73 9.15
C VAL A 263 9.18 -9.52 9.23
N PRO A 264 10.49 -9.72 9.46
CA PRO A 264 11.45 -8.63 9.46
C PRO A 264 11.44 -7.85 8.15
N TRP A 265 11.66 -6.54 8.26
CA TRP A 265 11.87 -5.68 7.11
C TRP A 265 13.33 -5.25 7.07
N PHE A 266 14.12 -5.90 6.23
CA PHE A 266 15.54 -5.60 6.08
C PHE A 266 15.74 -4.45 5.11
N LYS A 267 16.28 -3.34 5.61
CA LYS A 267 16.63 -2.16 4.79
C LYS A 267 18.06 -2.24 4.26
N HIS A 268 18.85 -3.17 4.75
CA HIS A 268 20.26 -3.40 4.38
C HIS A 268 20.51 -4.90 4.22
N ASP A 269 21.26 -5.27 3.19
CA ASP A 269 21.66 -6.66 2.96
C ASP A 269 22.85 -7.02 3.86
N ARG A 270 22.53 -7.50 5.07
CA ARG A 270 23.49 -8.01 6.06
C ARG A 270 23.29 -9.53 6.22
N PRO A 271 24.01 -10.36 5.44
CA PRO A 271 23.72 -11.79 5.34
C PRO A 271 23.68 -12.53 6.68
N GLU A 272 24.62 -12.25 7.60
CA GLU A 272 24.69 -12.93 8.91
C GLU A 272 23.50 -12.55 9.81
N VAL A 273 23.08 -11.30 9.80
CA VAL A 273 21.89 -10.84 10.54
C VAL A 273 20.62 -11.47 9.97
N ILE A 274 20.47 -11.45 8.65
CA ILE A 274 19.32 -12.04 7.95
C ILE A 274 19.24 -13.54 8.26
N LYS A 275 20.36 -14.24 8.26
CA LYS A 275 20.46 -15.67 8.61
C LYS A 275 19.98 -15.96 10.03
N GLN A 276 20.34 -15.13 11.01
CA GLN A 276 19.88 -15.28 12.40
C GLN A 276 18.35 -15.18 12.49
N PHE A 277 17.74 -14.19 11.82
CA PHE A 277 16.30 -14.06 11.79
C PHE A 277 15.63 -15.25 11.07
N ALA A 278 16.19 -15.72 9.96
CA ALA A 278 15.67 -16.91 9.28
C ALA A 278 15.74 -18.17 10.15
N GLN A 279 16.82 -18.32 10.94
CA GLN A 279 16.96 -19.41 11.91
C GLN A 279 15.87 -19.37 12.99
N ALA A 280 15.46 -18.20 13.49
CA ALA A 280 14.37 -18.08 14.45
C ALA A 280 13.06 -18.64 13.91
N PHE A 281 12.71 -18.34 12.66
CA PHE A 281 11.51 -18.89 12.01
C PHE A 281 11.63 -20.40 11.77
N ARG A 282 12.82 -20.89 11.35
CA ARG A 282 13.07 -22.30 11.12
C ARG A 282 12.92 -23.12 12.41
N LYS A 283 13.58 -22.71 13.48
CA LYS A 283 13.47 -23.36 14.79
C LYS A 283 12.04 -23.38 15.31
N ALA A 284 11.31 -22.26 15.20
CA ALA A 284 9.90 -22.20 15.58
C ALA A 284 9.04 -23.20 14.81
N ALA A 285 9.35 -23.47 13.53
CA ALA A 285 8.66 -24.46 12.72
C ALA A 285 9.07 -25.91 13.04
N GLU A 286 10.33 -26.15 13.39
CA GLU A 286 10.86 -27.48 13.72
C GLU A 286 10.40 -28.00 15.10
N HIS A 287 10.03 -27.08 15.99
CA HIS A 287 9.57 -27.39 17.36
C HIS A 287 8.08 -27.09 17.58
N ALA A 288 7.32 -26.95 16.49
CA ALA A 288 5.89 -26.64 16.47
C ALA A 288 5.00 -27.86 16.86
#